data_d70da9a01e3e79f949f5703424e5b09b
#
_entry.id   d70da9a01e3e79f949f5703424e5b09b
#
_cell.length_a   1.000
_cell.length_b   1.000
_cell.length_c   1.000
_cell.angle_alpha   90.00
_cell.angle_beta   90.00
_cell.angle_gamma   90.00
#
_symmetry.space_group_name_H-M   'P 1'
#
loop_
_entity.id
_entity.type
_entity.pdbx_description
1 polymer ?
#
loop_
_entity_poly.entity_id
_entity_poly.type
_entity_poly.pdbx_seq_one_letter_code
_entity_poly.pdbx_strand_id
1 'polypeptide(L)'
;MSSLQYRDARAAKDLAVAVGRLLELNGTKITVIPPQKVEKWADENTWDEFPEIGKAVGAQMVIGIDLEHFDIYEGQTLYQGKANVSVNVYDCENNDKLVFEKTLPQVVWPPNSCVPTSDRQAAQFRREFLRVLADRVGRHFYAFDPRLDYAQDAVAGL
;
A
#
# COMPACT_ATOMS: atom_id res chain seq x y z
N MET A 1 16.63 -2.68 14.29
CA MET A 1 15.65 -3.08 13.25
C MET A 1 16.28 -4.11 12.34
N SER A 2 15.61 -5.23 12.11
CA SER A 2 16.14 -6.25 11.20
C SER A 2 16.07 -5.75 9.75
N SER A 3 16.85 -6.36 8.84
CA SER A 3 16.80 -6.01 7.42
C SER A 3 15.41 -6.24 6.81
N LEU A 4 14.70 -7.25 7.29
CA LEU A 4 13.32 -7.54 6.85
C LEU A 4 12.35 -6.44 7.29
N GLN A 5 12.43 -6.01 8.54
CA GLN A 5 11.60 -4.92 9.06
C GLN A 5 11.85 -3.60 8.34
N TYR A 6 13.10 -3.32 8.01
CA TYR A 6 13.44 -2.13 7.23
C TYR A 6 12.83 -2.17 5.81
N ARG A 7 12.91 -3.31 5.16
CA ARG A 7 12.32 -3.51 3.82
C ARG A 7 10.81 -3.33 3.84
N ASP A 8 10.13 -3.92 4.82
CA ASP A 8 8.69 -3.81 4.97
C ASP A 8 8.27 -2.36 5.25
N ALA A 9 8.98 -1.66 6.12
CA ALA A 9 8.71 -0.26 6.43
C ALA A 9 8.83 0.66 5.22
N ARG A 10 9.88 0.45 4.40
CA ARG A 10 10.07 1.22 3.17
C ARG A 10 8.97 0.94 2.15
N ALA A 11 8.61 -0.32 1.97
CA ALA A 11 7.54 -0.71 1.07
C ALA A 11 6.19 -0.16 1.54
N ALA A 12 5.93 -0.13 2.86
CA ALA A 12 4.71 0.45 3.42
C ALA A 12 4.59 1.95 3.12
N LYS A 13 5.69 2.71 3.20
CA LYS A 13 5.70 4.13 2.82
C LYS A 13 5.36 4.32 1.35
N ASP A 14 5.99 3.55 0.47
CA ASP A 14 5.73 3.62 -0.97
C ASP A 14 4.29 3.20 -1.31
N LEU A 15 3.77 2.20 -0.62
CA LEU A 15 2.39 1.76 -0.77
C LEU A 15 1.40 2.86 -0.36
N ALA A 16 1.65 3.52 0.76
CA ALA A 16 0.80 4.61 1.24
C ALA A 16 0.74 5.77 0.22
N VAL A 17 1.87 6.13 -0.39
CA VAL A 17 1.91 7.15 -1.44
C VAL A 17 1.07 6.71 -2.66
N ALA A 18 1.21 5.46 -3.08
CA ALA A 18 0.46 4.93 -4.23
C ALA A 18 -1.05 4.88 -3.96
N VAL A 19 -1.46 4.45 -2.77
CA VAL A 19 -2.87 4.47 -2.35
C VAL A 19 -3.42 5.90 -2.34
N GLY A 20 -2.67 6.84 -1.79
CA GLY A 20 -3.07 8.25 -1.77
C GLY A 20 -3.33 8.80 -3.17
N ARG A 21 -2.50 8.48 -4.15
CA ARG A 21 -2.70 8.87 -5.55
C ARG A 21 -3.98 8.28 -6.13
N LEU A 22 -4.24 7.01 -5.87
CA LEU A 22 -5.46 6.35 -6.35
C LEU A 22 -6.71 6.97 -5.73
N LEU A 23 -6.67 7.33 -4.45
CA LEU A 23 -7.79 7.99 -3.78
C LEU A 23 -8.07 9.37 -4.37
N GLU A 24 -7.04 10.16 -4.69
CA GLU A 24 -7.22 11.45 -5.35
C GLU A 24 -7.78 11.32 -6.75
N LEU A 25 -7.35 10.32 -7.51
CA LEU A 25 -7.80 10.10 -8.88
C LEU A 25 -9.23 9.58 -8.97
N ASN A 26 -9.65 8.76 -8.02
CA ASN A 26 -10.93 8.04 -8.06
C ASN A 26 -11.96 8.52 -7.05
N GLY A 27 -11.53 9.24 -6.01
CA GLY A 27 -12.43 9.76 -4.97
C GLY A 27 -12.86 11.18 -5.28
N THR A 28 -14.17 11.41 -5.47
CA THR A 28 -14.70 12.71 -5.87
C THR A 28 -14.64 13.79 -4.78
N LYS A 29 -14.50 13.41 -3.51
CA LYS A 29 -14.51 14.33 -2.37
C LYS A 29 -13.37 14.09 -1.39
N ILE A 30 -12.32 13.43 -1.85
CA ILE A 30 -11.16 13.09 -1.02
C ILE A 30 -10.03 14.04 -1.36
N THR A 31 -9.51 14.74 -0.34
CA THR A 31 -8.28 15.51 -0.44
C THR A 31 -7.23 14.80 0.41
N VAL A 32 -6.14 14.40 -0.22
CA VAL A 32 -5.05 13.68 0.45
C VAL A 32 -4.01 14.67 0.94
N ILE A 33 -3.65 14.59 2.23
CA ILE A 33 -2.56 15.39 2.79
C ILE A 33 -1.25 14.93 2.15
N PRO A 34 -0.38 15.86 1.72
CA PRO A 34 0.86 15.50 1.04
C PRO A 34 1.67 14.47 1.84
N PRO A 35 2.12 13.38 1.20
CA PRO A 35 2.89 12.34 1.88
C PRO A 35 4.15 12.88 2.58
N GLN A 36 4.78 13.90 2.01
CA GLN A 36 5.97 14.52 2.59
C GLN A 36 5.68 15.15 3.95
N LYS A 37 4.51 15.76 4.12
CA LYS A 37 4.10 16.36 5.39
C LYS A 37 3.90 15.30 6.47
N VAL A 38 3.26 14.20 6.11
CA VAL A 38 3.02 13.06 7.01
C VAL A 38 4.34 12.41 7.41
N GLU A 39 5.20 12.12 6.45
CA GLU A 39 6.48 11.48 6.67
C GLU A 39 7.41 12.36 7.53
N LYS A 40 7.46 13.65 7.23
CA LYS A 40 8.27 14.59 8.01
C LYS A 40 7.87 14.59 9.49
N TRP A 41 6.58 14.68 9.77
CA TRP A 41 6.12 14.67 11.15
C TRP A 41 6.42 13.35 11.83
N ALA A 42 6.18 12.22 11.17
CA ALA A 42 6.42 10.90 11.72
C ALA A 42 7.90 10.64 12.02
N ASP A 43 8.80 11.17 11.20
CA ASP A 43 10.24 11.03 11.40
C ASP A 43 10.77 11.95 12.52
N GLU A 44 10.18 13.11 12.72
CA GLU A 44 10.61 14.11 13.71
C GLU A 44 10.00 13.91 15.11
N ASN A 45 8.97 13.06 15.24
CA ASN A 45 8.22 12.89 16.48
C ASN A 45 8.13 11.41 16.88
N THR A 46 7.94 11.18 18.19
CA THR A 46 7.61 9.85 18.70
C THR A 46 6.11 9.66 18.62
N TRP A 47 5.66 8.54 18.08
CA TRP A 47 4.25 8.20 17.96
C TRP A 47 4.04 6.69 18.08
N ASP A 48 2.88 6.29 18.59
CA ASP A 48 2.53 4.88 18.80
C ASP A 48 1.37 4.43 17.91
N GLU A 49 0.42 5.34 17.63
CA GLU A 49 -0.79 5.01 16.90
C GLU A 49 -1.02 5.98 15.73
N PHE A 50 -1.61 5.47 14.64
CA PHE A 50 -1.89 6.25 13.44
C PHE A 50 -2.71 7.53 13.68
N PRO A 51 -3.73 7.56 14.55
CA PRO A 51 -4.48 8.80 14.81
C PRO A 51 -3.63 9.97 15.30
N GLU A 52 -2.52 9.71 16.00
CA GLU A 52 -1.62 10.75 16.45
C GLU A 52 -1.03 11.53 15.28
N ILE A 53 -0.65 10.83 14.23
CA ILE A 53 -0.12 11.44 13.01
C ILE A 53 -1.22 12.26 12.32
N GLY A 54 -2.41 11.69 12.19
CA GLY A 54 -3.54 12.37 11.57
C GLY A 54 -3.89 13.70 12.24
N LYS A 55 -3.98 13.71 13.55
CA LYS A 55 -4.25 14.94 14.31
C LYS A 55 -3.17 15.99 14.13
N ALA A 56 -1.91 15.56 14.15
CA ALA A 56 -0.77 16.47 14.01
C ALA A 56 -0.72 17.17 12.65
N VAL A 57 -1.12 16.50 11.59
CA VAL A 57 -1.14 17.06 10.24
C VAL A 57 -2.49 17.65 9.84
N GLY A 58 -3.47 17.63 10.74
CA GLY A 58 -4.78 18.22 10.51
C GLY A 58 -5.71 17.38 9.63
N ALA A 59 -5.55 16.06 9.65
CA ALA A 59 -6.41 15.15 8.89
C ALA A 59 -7.72 14.87 9.62
N GLN A 60 -8.80 14.77 8.88
CA GLN A 60 -10.09 14.30 9.40
C GLN A 60 -10.10 12.80 9.59
N MET A 61 -9.48 12.08 8.67
CA MET A 61 -9.40 10.62 8.65
C MET A 61 -7.97 10.18 8.42
N VAL A 62 -7.60 9.05 9.00
CA VAL A 62 -6.30 8.42 8.76
C VAL A 62 -6.50 6.99 8.27
N ILE A 63 -5.82 6.65 7.19
CA ILE A 63 -5.72 5.28 6.72
C ILE A 63 -4.38 4.73 7.17
N GLY A 64 -4.40 3.79 8.10
CA GLY A 64 -3.22 3.05 8.53
C GLY A 64 -3.06 1.80 7.70
N ILE A 65 -1.90 1.63 7.09
CA ILE A 65 -1.59 0.47 6.26
C ILE A 65 -0.42 -0.27 6.90
N ASP A 66 -0.68 -1.49 7.36
CA ASP A 66 0.36 -2.39 7.86
C ASP A 66 0.73 -3.37 6.74
N LEU A 67 2.00 -3.42 6.42
CA LEU A 67 2.57 -4.28 5.39
C LEU A 67 3.61 -5.20 6.02
N GLU A 68 3.41 -6.50 5.86
CA GLU A 68 4.31 -7.52 6.37
C GLU A 68 4.68 -8.52 5.29
N HIS A 69 5.83 -9.17 5.46
CA HIS A 69 6.31 -10.23 4.58
C HIS A 69 6.38 -9.82 3.11
N PHE A 70 6.75 -8.55 2.87
CA PHE A 70 6.91 -8.04 1.51
C PHE A 70 8.17 -8.66 0.87
N ASP A 71 7.96 -9.36 -0.24
CA ASP A 71 9.03 -9.95 -1.02
C ASP A 71 8.67 -9.94 -2.50
N ILE A 72 9.69 -9.84 -3.36
CA ILE A 72 9.49 -9.86 -4.80
C ILE A 72 10.17 -11.06 -5.48
N TYR A 73 10.83 -11.92 -4.72
CA TYR A 73 11.56 -13.05 -5.28
C TYR A 73 10.91 -14.38 -4.94
N GLU A 74 10.91 -15.27 -5.93
CA GLU A 74 10.71 -16.70 -5.74
C GLU A 74 12.02 -17.41 -6.12
N GLY A 75 12.81 -17.72 -5.10
CA GLY A 75 14.18 -18.22 -5.32
C GLY A 75 15.09 -17.11 -5.85
N GLN A 76 16.11 -17.47 -6.63
CA GLN A 76 17.16 -16.55 -7.07
C GLN A 76 16.95 -16.00 -8.50
N THR A 77 16.17 -16.68 -9.31
CA THR A 77 16.05 -16.38 -10.76
C THR A 77 14.64 -15.99 -11.20
N LEU A 78 13.70 -15.93 -10.27
CA LEU A 78 12.31 -15.63 -10.59
C LEU A 78 11.77 -14.52 -9.68
N TYR A 79 10.92 -13.66 -10.25
CA TYR A 79 10.10 -12.72 -9.50
C TYR A 79 8.72 -13.29 -9.26
N GLN A 80 8.26 -13.17 -8.04
CA GLN A 80 6.85 -13.29 -7.66
C GLN A 80 6.66 -12.44 -6.41
N GLY A 81 5.76 -11.47 -6.48
CA GLY A 81 5.45 -10.61 -5.35
C GLY A 81 4.57 -11.33 -4.33
N LYS A 82 4.90 -11.21 -3.06
CA LYS A 82 4.10 -11.72 -1.93
C LYS A 82 4.07 -10.67 -0.85
N ALA A 83 2.90 -10.43 -0.27
CA ALA A 83 2.75 -9.49 0.84
C ALA A 83 1.47 -9.75 1.62
N ASN A 84 1.51 -9.44 2.91
CA ASN A 84 0.36 -9.38 3.80
C ASN A 84 0.03 -7.93 4.11
N VAL A 85 -1.21 -7.52 3.87
CA VAL A 85 -1.65 -6.13 4.06
C VAL A 85 -2.86 -6.08 4.96
N SER A 86 -2.81 -5.20 5.97
CA SER A 86 -3.95 -4.86 6.81
C SER A 86 -4.20 -3.37 6.72
N VAL A 87 -5.47 -2.98 6.66
CA VAL A 87 -5.90 -1.59 6.51
C VAL A 87 -6.84 -1.23 7.64
N ASN A 88 -6.55 -0.14 8.32
CA ASN A 88 -7.39 0.43 9.37
C ASN A 88 -7.68 1.90 9.05
N VAL A 89 -8.92 2.32 9.21
CA VAL A 89 -9.32 3.72 9.03
C VAL A 89 -9.84 4.27 10.34
N TYR A 90 -9.29 5.41 10.74
CA TYR A 90 -9.65 6.09 11.98
C TYR A 90 -10.28 7.45 11.67
N ASP A 91 -11.33 7.78 12.42
CA ASP A 91 -11.97 9.09 12.37
C ASP A 91 -11.38 9.97 13.48
N CYS A 92 -10.48 10.88 13.08
CA CYS A 92 -9.78 11.76 14.03
C CYS A 92 -10.69 12.84 14.64
N GLU A 93 -11.82 13.13 14.02
CA GLU A 93 -12.79 14.11 14.54
C GLU A 93 -13.81 13.48 15.49
N ASN A 94 -13.85 12.15 15.57
CA ASN A 94 -14.80 11.42 16.42
C ASN A 94 -14.06 10.47 17.37
N ASN A 95 -13.23 11.04 18.25
CA ASN A 95 -12.49 10.34 19.29
C ASN A 95 -11.56 9.24 18.76
N ASP A 96 -10.97 9.44 17.58
CA ASP A 96 -10.05 8.49 16.95
C ASP A 96 -10.68 7.11 16.74
N LYS A 97 -11.98 7.07 16.51
CA LYS A 97 -12.73 5.83 16.35
C LYS A 97 -12.26 5.06 15.12
N LEU A 98 -12.03 3.76 15.31
CA LEU A 98 -11.80 2.84 14.20
C LEU A 98 -13.14 2.64 13.46
N VAL A 99 -13.22 3.12 12.23
CA VAL A 99 -14.44 3.08 11.41
C VAL A 99 -14.40 2.04 10.31
N PHE A 100 -13.22 1.51 10.00
CA PHE A 100 -13.04 0.47 9.01
C PHE A 100 -11.79 -0.35 9.33
N GLU A 101 -11.88 -1.66 9.18
CA GLU A 101 -10.77 -2.58 9.37
C GLU A 101 -10.87 -3.72 8.35
N LYS A 102 -9.77 -4.00 7.67
CA LYS A 102 -9.70 -5.11 6.72
C LYS A 102 -8.30 -5.70 6.68
N THR A 103 -8.22 -7.00 6.91
CA THR A 103 -7.02 -7.78 6.64
C THR A 103 -7.21 -8.49 5.30
N LEU A 104 -6.38 -8.18 4.33
CA LEU A 104 -6.43 -8.82 3.03
C LEU A 104 -5.84 -10.24 3.11
N PRO A 105 -6.36 -11.21 2.34
CA PRO A 105 -5.64 -12.46 2.13
C PRO A 105 -4.26 -12.16 1.56
N GLN A 106 -3.29 -13.05 1.79
CA GLN A 106 -1.96 -12.88 1.22
C GLN A 106 -2.06 -12.58 -0.27
N VAL A 107 -1.44 -11.49 -0.70
CA VAL A 107 -1.40 -11.11 -2.11
C VAL A 107 -0.18 -11.77 -2.74
N VAL A 108 -0.41 -12.54 -3.80
CA VAL A 108 0.62 -13.18 -4.61
C VAL A 108 0.43 -12.70 -6.05
N TRP A 109 1.48 -12.12 -6.64
CA TRP A 109 1.41 -11.61 -8.00
C TRP A 109 2.73 -11.84 -8.77
N PRO A 110 2.70 -12.38 -9.99
CA PRO A 110 1.55 -13.00 -10.66
C PRO A 110 1.02 -14.21 -9.90
N PRO A 111 -0.30 -14.48 -9.88
CA PRO A 111 -0.87 -15.48 -8.97
C PRO A 111 -0.50 -16.93 -9.31
N ASN A 112 -0.28 -17.25 -10.58
CA ASN A 112 -0.07 -18.63 -11.03
C ASN A 112 1.21 -18.80 -11.85
N SER A 113 2.08 -17.79 -11.85
CA SER A 113 3.32 -17.82 -12.63
C SER A 113 4.39 -16.97 -11.98
N CYS A 114 5.60 -17.05 -12.48
CA CYS A 114 6.71 -16.22 -12.06
C CYS A 114 7.32 -15.54 -13.28
N VAL A 115 7.96 -14.39 -13.06
CA VAL A 115 8.64 -13.64 -14.12
C VAL A 115 10.13 -13.86 -13.98
N PRO A 116 10.83 -14.30 -15.05
CA PRO A 116 12.29 -14.45 -14.99
C PRO A 116 12.98 -13.11 -14.64
N THR A 117 14.00 -13.17 -13.78
CA THR A 117 14.76 -11.98 -13.40
C THR A 117 15.52 -11.37 -14.57
N SER A 118 15.73 -12.12 -15.64
CA SER A 118 16.32 -11.62 -16.89
C SER A 118 15.39 -10.71 -17.69
N ASP A 119 14.07 -10.78 -17.47
CA ASP A 119 13.07 -10.06 -18.26
C ASP A 119 12.81 -8.65 -17.73
N ARG A 120 13.08 -8.38 -16.45
CA ARG A 120 12.81 -7.09 -15.81
C ARG A 120 13.84 -6.76 -14.73
N GLN A 121 14.05 -5.46 -14.52
CA GLN A 121 14.85 -5.02 -13.38
C GLN A 121 14.03 -5.14 -12.09
N ALA A 122 14.71 -5.42 -10.97
CA ALA A 122 14.06 -5.58 -9.67
C ALA A 122 13.24 -4.35 -9.28
N ALA A 123 13.76 -3.13 -9.52
CA ALA A 123 13.06 -1.90 -9.21
C ALA A 123 11.76 -1.75 -10.00
N GLN A 124 11.75 -2.18 -11.28
CA GLN A 124 10.57 -2.14 -12.12
C GLN A 124 9.51 -3.13 -11.60
N PHE A 125 9.90 -4.37 -11.33
CA PHE A 125 8.97 -5.38 -10.80
C PHE A 125 8.39 -4.94 -9.44
N ARG A 126 9.23 -4.39 -8.58
CA ARG A 126 8.80 -3.86 -7.28
C ARG A 126 7.72 -2.78 -7.44
N ARG A 127 7.91 -1.83 -8.36
CA ARG A 127 6.91 -0.80 -8.63
C ARG A 127 5.59 -1.38 -9.13
N GLU A 128 5.66 -2.34 -10.03
CA GLU A 128 4.48 -3.02 -10.57
C GLU A 128 3.71 -3.74 -9.46
N PHE A 129 4.41 -4.46 -8.60
CA PHE A 129 3.78 -5.15 -7.47
C PHE A 129 3.15 -4.18 -6.47
N LEU A 130 3.83 -3.08 -6.16
CA LEU A 130 3.26 -2.04 -5.29
C LEU A 130 1.98 -1.43 -5.88
N ARG A 131 1.90 -1.26 -7.19
CA ARG A 131 0.67 -0.80 -7.85
C ARG A 131 -0.46 -1.81 -7.73
N VAL A 132 -0.15 -3.10 -7.81
CA VAL A 132 -1.14 -4.16 -7.56
C VAL A 132 -1.67 -4.08 -6.13
N LEU A 133 -0.78 -3.95 -5.16
CA LEU A 133 -1.17 -3.81 -3.76
C LEU A 133 -2.02 -2.55 -3.53
N ALA A 134 -1.60 -1.42 -4.10
CA ALA A 134 -2.33 -0.16 -3.99
C ALA A 134 -3.74 -0.26 -4.57
N ASP A 135 -3.89 -0.92 -5.70
CA ASP A 135 -5.20 -1.16 -6.32
C ASP A 135 -6.09 -2.03 -5.42
N ARG A 136 -5.54 -3.08 -4.84
CA ARG A 136 -6.28 -3.96 -3.91
C ARG A 136 -6.77 -3.20 -2.68
N VAL A 137 -5.95 -2.32 -2.12
CA VAL A 137 -6.34 -1.47 -0.99
C VAL A 137 -7.37 -0.44 -1.43
N GLY A 138 -7.11 0.26 -2.52
CA GLY A 138 -7.94 1.37 -3.01
C GLY A 138 -9.37 0.96 -3.32
N ARG A 139 -9.59 -0.25 -3.81
CA ARG A 139 -10.91 -0.79 -4.15
C ARG A 139 -11.90 -0.76 -2.98
N HIS A 140 -11.43 -0.70 -1.75
CA HIS A 140 -12.30 -0.59 -0.59
C HIS A 140 -12.84 0.82 -0.37
N PHE A 141 -12.32 1.84 -1.06
CA PHE A 141 -12.61 3.24 -0.81
C PHE A 141 -13.29 3.96 -1.97
N TYR A 142 -13.31 3.37 -3.17
CA TYR A 142 -13.95 3.95 -4.35
C TYR A 142 -14.54 2.85 -5.24
N ALA A 143 -15.51 3.26 -6.11
CA ALA A 143 -16.08 2.35 -7.10
C ALA A 143 -15.04 2.03 -8.18
N PHE A 144 -14.96 0.79 -8.58
CA PHE A 144 -14.07 0.33 -9.64
C PHE A 144 -14.84 -0.57 -10.63
N ASP A 145 -14.30 -0.71 -11.85
CA ASP A 145 -14.83 -1.64 -12.83
C ASP A 145 -14.17 -3.01 -12.66
N PRO A 146 -14.90 -4.07 -12.25
CA PRO A 146 -14.31 -5.39 -12.06
C PRO A 146 -13.66 -5.99 -13.31
N ARG A 147 -14.03 -5.48 -14.50
CA ARG A 147 -13.44 -5.93 -15.76
C ARG A 147 -12.04 -5.36 -15.97
N LEU A 148 -11.70 -4.27 -15.30
CA LEU A 148 -10.38 -3.65 -15.33
C LEU A 148 -9.58 -4.11 -14.12
N ASP A 149 -9.21 -5.39 -14.10
CA ASP A 149 -8.33 -5.89 -13.05
C ASP A 149 -6.87 -5.63 -13.44
N TYR A 150 -6.28 -4.64 -12.83
CA TYR A 150 -4.92 -4.21 -13.10
C TYR A 150 -3.92 -5.36 -13.01
N ALA A 151 -4.08 -6.26 -12.03
CA ALA A 151 -3.19 -7.39 -11.85
C ALA A 151 -3.28 -8.39 -13.01
N GLN A 152 -4.49 -8.63 -13.52
CA GLN A 152 -4.70 -9.50 -14.69
C GLN A 152 -4.19 -8.84 -15.96
N ASP A 153 -4.49 -7.57 -16.16
CA ASP A 153 -4.05 -6.83 -17.34
C ASP A 153 -2.52 -6.78 -17.43
N ALA A 154 -1.86 -6.56 -16.29
CA ALA A 154 -0.41 -6.54 -16.25
C ALA A 154 0.22 -7.92 -16.60
N VAL A 155 -0.44 -9.02 -16.21
CA VAL A 155 0.00 -10.38 -16.56
C VAL A 155 -0.30 -10.66 -18.02
N ALA A 156 -1.47 -10.27 -18.53
CA ALA A 156 -1.85 -10.48 -19.93
C ALA A 156 -0.97 -9.68 -20.91
N GLY A 157 -0.43 -8.55 -20.49
CA GLY A 157 0.49 -7.73 -21.28
C GLY A 157 1.91 -8.26 -21.34
N LEU A 158 2.17 -9.37 -20.69
CA LEU A 158 3.45 -10.06 -20.75
C LEU A 158 3.49 -11.00 -21.95
#